data_b31d33196fd3f1d41f0c307b56af27ff
#
_entry.id   b31d33196fd3f1d41f0c307b56af27ff
#
_cell.length_a   1.000
_cell.length_b   1.000
_cell.length_c   1.000
_cell.angle_alpha   90.00
_cell.angle_beta   90.00
_cell.angle_gamma   90.00
#
_symmetry.space_group_name_H-M   'P 1'
#
loop_
_entity.id
_entity.type
_entity.pdbx_description
1 polymer ?
#
loop_
_entity_poly.entity_id
_entity_poly.type
_entity_poly.pdbx_seq_one_letter_code
_entity_poly.pdbx_strand_id
1 'polypeptide(L)'
;EYVAYVNAKASLGYDTVDEMKADARNYLESSKESSKKSAIRSAVMDKLGEVCTVKELPDGLLDARMEEVMAQYESYYCSDGSSLKDYVENTADQDYDEFVSNVTDEVTSDLKTQMILEAIAEKEGIEFDQDGFDSYVGNLMSNYSYSDESTLYKSYGLSADSGKEYLKKVYVCNMALQKVVDSATVEDEAGTE
;
A
#
# COMPACT_ATOMS: atom_id res chain seq x y z
N GLU A 1 42.98 -0.75 3.95
CA GLU A 1 42.51 -1.40 5.20
C GLU A 1 41.03 -1.11 5.48
N TYR A 2 40.60 0.18 5.43
CA TYR A 2 39.20 0.53 5.74
C TYR A 2 38.18 -0.11 4.77
N VAL A 3 38.42 -0.04 3.46
CA VAL A 3 37.53 -0.66 2.43
C VAL A 3 37.44 -2.18 2.62
N ALA A 4 38.58 -2.84 2.89
CA ALA A 4 38.62 -4.27 3.15
C ALA A 4 37.82 -4.63 4.42
N TYR A 5 37.87 -3.80 5.45
CA TYR A 5 37.08 -3.99 6.67
C TYR A 5 35.57 -3.86 6.40
N VAL A 6 35.15 -2.81 5.67
CA VAL A 6 33.71 -2.59 5.32
C VAL A 6 33.21 -3.70 4.43
N ASN A 7 33.97 -4.11 3.41
CA ASN A 7 33.62 -5.22 2.53
C ASN A 7 33.40 -6.52 3.31
N ALA A 8 34.32 -6.83 4.24
CA ALA A 8 34.21 -8.04 5.05
C ALA A 8 33.01 -8.02 6.02
N LYS A 9 32.64 -6.84 6.55
CA LYS A 9 31.53 -6.70 7.50
C LYS A 9 30.16 -6.68 6.83
N ALA A 10 30.05 -6.08 5.65
CA ALA A 10 28.79 -5.86 4.95
C ALA A 10 28.63 -6.72 3.68
N SER A 11 29.58 -7.63 3.41
CA SER A 11 29.61 -8.47 2.20
C SER A 11 29.56 -7.64 0.90
N LEU A 12 30.24 -6.50 0.91
CA LEU A 12 30.34 -5.59 -0.22
C LEU A 12 31.62 -5.84 -1.02
N GLY A 13 31.69 -5.32 -2.24
CA GLY A 13 32.80 -5.58 -3.18
C GLY A 13 33.49 -4.31 -3.69
N TYR A 14 33.65 -3.29 -2.85
CA TYR A 14 34.33 -2.04 -3.26
C TYR A 14 35.85 -2.23 -3.38
N ASP A 15 36.42 -1.68 -4.46
CA ASP A 15 37.87 -1.66 -4.65
C ASP A 15 38.52 -0.41 -4.01
N THR A 16 37.77 0.70 -3.96
CA THR A 16 38.26 1.99 -3.47
C THR A 16 37.31 2.66 -2.50
N VAL A 17 37.85 3.60 -1.69
CA VAL A 17 37.02 4.47 -0.82
C VAL A 17 36.07 5.37 -1.65
N ASP A 18 36.52 5.77 -2.83
CA ASP A 18 35.74 6.67 -3.70
C ASP A 18 34.53 5.94 -4.29
N GLU A 19 34.66 4.68 -4.66
CA GLU A 19 33.51 3.82 -5.05
C GLU A 19 32.51 3.68 -3.90
N MET A 20 32.98 3.38 -2.69
CA MET A 20 32.13 3.28 -1.52
C MET A 20 31.35 4.60 -1.25
N LYS A 21 32.03 5.74 -1.38
CA LYS A 21 31.40 7.06 -1.21
C LYS A 21 30.41 7.38 -2.32
N ALA A 22 30.74 7.00 -3.57
CA ALA A 22 29.84 7.17 -4.71
C ALA A 22 28.55 6.35 -4.53
N ASP A 23 28.68 5.09 -4.14
CA ASP A 23 27.54 4.22 -3.87
C ASP A 23 26.69 4.72 -2.70
N ALA A 24 27.32 5.13 -1.60
CA ALA A 24 26.61 5.73 -0.47
C ALA A 24 25.86 7.01 -0.88
N ARG A 25 26.44 7.84 -1.75
CA ARG A 25 25.78 9.04 -2.26
C ARG A 25 24.58 8.67 -3.14
N ASN A 26 24.76 7.76 -4.08
CA ASN A 26 23.68 7.29 -4.94
C ASN A 26 22.52 6.69 -4.13
N TYR A 27 22.84 5.91 -3.10
CA TYR A 27 21.84 5.37 -2.19
C TYR A 27 21.07 6.47 -1.45
N LEU A 28 21.78 7.47 -0.91
CA LEU A 28 21.16 8.59 -0.19
C LEU A 28 20.29 9.46 -1.13
N GLU A 29 20.76 9.71 -2.35
CA GLU A 29 20.01 10.46 -3.37
C GLU A 29 18.74 9.70 -3.77
N SER A 30 18.83 8.40 -4.05
CA SER A 30 17.68 7.55 -4.37
C SER A 30 16.70 7.44 -3.20
N SER A 31 17.20 7.30 -1.97
CA SER A 31 16.40 7.27 -0.75
C SER A 31 15.66 8.59 -0.53
N LYS A 32 16.35 9.73 -0.71
CA LYS A 32 15.75 11.05 -0.63
C LYS A 32 14.65 11.24 -1.67
N GLU A 33 14.89 10.84 -2.91
CA GLU A 33 13.89 10.92 -3.98
C GLU A 33 12.67 10.06 -3.69
N SER A 34 12.87 8.82 -3.24
CA SER A 34 11.78 7.93 -2.84
C SER A 34 10.98 8.49 -1.68
N SER A 35 11.64 9.04 -0.66
CA SER A 35 10.99 9.69 0.48
C SER A 35 10.18 10.91 0.05
N LYS A 36 10.73 11.75 -0.85
CA LYS A 36 10.02 12.90 -1.42
C LYS A 36 8.76 12.46 -2.19
N LYS A 37 8.87 11.45 -3.04
CA LYS A 37 7.72 10.91 -3.79
C LYS A 37 6.64 10.37 -2.84
N SER A 38 7.02 9.64 -1.80
CA SER A 38 6.09 9.12 -0.80
C SER A 38 5.41 10.26 -0.03
N ALA A 39 6.15 11.29 0.37
CA ALA A 39 5.58 12.45 1.07
C ALA A 39 4.59 13.22 0.20
N ILE A 40 4.91 13.46 -1.08
CA ILE A 40 3.99 14.10 -2.04
C ILE A 40 2.72 13.25 -2.21
N ARG A 41 2.86 11.94 -2.37
CA ARG A 41 1.73 11.02 -2.51
C ARG A 41 0.82 11.06 -1.28
N SER A 42 1.39 11.05 -0.07
CA SER A 42 0.63 11.19 1.18
C SER A 42 -0.10 12.54 1.24
N ALA A 43 0.59 13.65 0.99
CA ALA A 43 -0.01 14.97 1.01
C ALA A 43 -1.14 15.14 -0.01
N VAL A 44 -1.02 14.53 -1.20
CA VAL A 44 -2.09 14.49 -2.20
C VAL A 44 -3.28 13.70 -1.70
N MET A 45 -3.06 12.54 -1.07
CA MET A 45 -4.14 11.73 -0.49
C MET A 45 -4.88 12.47 0.62
N ASP A 46 -4.14 13.10 1.55
CA ASP A 46 -4.70 13.91 2.63
C ASP A 46 -5.55 15.03 2.04
N LYS A 47 -5.02 15.73 1.02
CA LYS A 47 -5.73 16.81 0.36
C LYS A 47 -6.98 16.35 -0.39
N LEU A 48 -6.96 15.20 -1.04
CA LEU A 48 -8.15 14.60 -1.64
C LEU A 48 -9.22 14.29 -0.57
N GLY A 49 -8.82 13.76 0.58
CA GLY A 49 -9.72 13.53 1.72
C GLY A 49 -10.37 14.81 2.27
N GLU A 50 -9.64 15.93 2.24
CA GLU A 50 -10.17 17.23 2.68
C GLU A 50 -11.15 17.87 1.70
N VAL A 51 -10.86 17.79 0.39
CA VAL A 51 -11.61 18.54 -0.64
C VAL A 51 -12.70 17.73 -1.32
N CYS A 52 -12.62 16.41 -1.27
CA CYS A 52 -13.60 15.51 -1.84
C CYS A 52 -14.54 14.97 -0.74
N THR A 53 -15.82 14.88 -1.05
CA THR A 53 -16.82 14.35 -0.12
C THR A 53 -17.56 13.18 -0.76
N VAL A 54 -17.45 12.01 -0.14
CA VAL A 54 -18.32 10.88 -0.45
C VAL A 54 -19.53 10.97 0.49
N LYS A 55 -20.73 11.16 -0.07
CA LYS A 55 -21.94 11.37 0.72
C LYS A 55 -22.31 10.12 1.51
N GLU A 56 -22.36 8.98 0.82
CA GLU A 56 -22.71 7.68 1.38
C GLU A 56 -22.04 6.57 0.58
N LEU A 57 -21.78 5.45 1.22
CA LEU A 57 -21.33 4.25 0.53
C LEU A 57 -22.52 3.53 -0.11
N PRO A 58 -22.36 2.86 -1.25
CA PRO A 58 -23.38 1.98 -1.81
C PRO A 58 -23.83 0.92 -0.80
N ASP A 59 -25.14 0.60 -0.83
CA ASP A 59 -25.73 -0.40 0.06
C ASP A 59 -24.97 -1.74 -0.02
N GLY A 60 -24.61 -2.28 1.13
CA GLY A 60 -23.92 -3.56 1.27
C GLY A 60 -22.43 -3.56 0.92
N LEU A 61 -21.88 -2.45 0.41
CA LEU A 61 -20.45 -2.39 0.07
C LEU A 61 -19.54 -2.51 1.30
N LEU A 62 -19.91 -1.80 2.37
CA LEU A 62 -19.17 -1.88 3.64
C LEU A 62 -19.25 -3.29 4.24
N ASP A 63 -20.44 -3.88 4.29
CA ASP A 63 -20.62 -5.22 4.86
C ASP A 63 -19.80 -6.27 4.11
N ALA A 64 -19.85 -6.24 2.77
CA ALA A 64 -19.06 -7.17 1.95
C ALA A 64 -17.55 -6.98 2.15
N ARG A 65 -17.07 -5.74 2.26
CA ARG A 65 -15.65 -5.49 2.49
C ARG A 65 -15.23 -5.85 3.91
N MET A 66 -16.06 -5.61 4.90
CA MET A 66 -15.82 -6.06 6.27
C MET A 66 -15.72 -7.57 6.37
N GLU A 67 -16.60 -8.34 5.70
CA GLU A 67 -16.50 -9.80 5.64
C GLU A 67 -15.13 -10.26 5.11
N GLU A 68 -14.64 -9.65 4.01
CA GLU A 68 -13.32 -9.96 3.45
C GLU A 68 -12.19 -9.63 4.41
N VAL A 69 -12.21 -8.44 5.02
CA VAL A 69 -11.15 -7.97 5.92
C VAL A 69 -11.11 -8.81 7.20
N MET A 70 -12.26 -9.10 7.81
CA MET A 70 -12.33 -9.93 9.01
C MET A 70 -11.86 -11.36 8.74
N ALA A 71 -12.20 -11.94 7.58
CA ALA A 71 -11.69 -13.25 7.17
C ALA A 71 -10.16 -13.25 6.95
N GLN A 72 -9.59 -12.16 6.44
CA GLN A 72 -8.13 -12.01 6.32
C GLN A 72 -7.46 -11.94 7.70
N TYR A 73 -8.01 -11.17 8.64
CA TYR A 73 -7.52 -11.15 10.03
C TYR A 73 -7.57 -12.54 10.66
N GLU A 74 -8.68 -13.25 10.50
CA GLU A 74 -8.83 -14.60 11.03
C GLU A 74 -7.82 -15.57 10.41
N SER A 75 -7.65 -15.53 9.09
CA SER A 75 -6.66 -16.37 8.38
C SER A 75 -5.22 -16.10 8.82
N TYR A 76 -4.89 -14.84 9.13
CA TYR A 76 -3.54 -14.45 9.51
C TYR A 76 -3.22 -14.76 10.97
N TYR A 77 -4.15 -14.46 11.88
CA TYR A 77 -3.91 -14.53 13.33
C TYR A 77 -4.40 -15.81 13.98
N CYS A 78 -5.34 -16.53 13.38
CA CYS A 78 -6.03 -17.68 13.96
C CYS A 78 -5.68 -19.01 13.26
N SER A 79 -4.43 -19.17 12.83
CA SER A 79 -3.94 -20.38 12.15
C SER A 79 -3.99 -21.65 13.03
N ASP A 80 -4.14 -21.50 14.34
CA ASP A 80 -4.29 -22.58 15.33
C ASP A 80 -5.75 -23.05 15.51
N GLY A 81 -6.71 -22.42 14.81
CA GLY A 81 -8.14 -22.69 14.88
C GLY A 81 -8.85 -21.95 16.01
N SER A 82 -8.20 -20.99 16.67
CA SER A 82 -8.86 -20.04 17.58
C SER A 82 -9.81 -19.11 16.79
N SER A 83 -10.75 -18.47 17.50
CA SER A 83 -11.55 -17.42 16.90
C SER A 83 -10.79 -16.08 16.91
N LEU A 84 -11.09 -15.20 15.95
CA LEU A 84 -10.52 -13.85 15.96
C LEU A 84 -10.86 -13.09 17.25
N LYS A 85 -12.05 -13.30 17.80
CA LYS A 85 -12.44 -12.73 19.09
C LYS A 85 -11.52 -13.20 20.23
N ASP A 86 -11.28 -14.50 20.33
CA ASP A 86 -10.40 -15.05 21.36
C ASP A 86 -8.96 -14.52 21.19
N TYR A 87 -8.48 -14.37 19.97
CA TYR A 87 -7.17 -13.78 19.70
C TYR A 87 -7.10 -12.33 20.17
N VAL A 88 -8.07 -11.50 19.80
CA VAL A 88 -8.13 -10.07 20.14
C VAL A 88 -8.20 -9.88 21.67
N GLU A 89 -9.09 -10.61 22.34
CA GLU A 89 -9.31 -10.44 23.78
C GLU A 89 -8.19 -11.05 24.62
N ASN A 90 -7.68 -12.24 24.27
CA ASN A 90 -6.77 -13.00 25.14
C ASN A 90 -5.30 -12.91 24.71
N THR A 91 -5.00 -12.60 23.47
CA THR A 91 -3.62 -12.52 22.96
C THR A 91 -3.19 -11.07 22.72
N ALA A 92 -4.06 -10.25 22.10
CA ALA A 92 -3.78 -8.85 21.86
C ALA A 92 -4.20 -7.92 23.01
N ASP A 93 -4.91 -8.44 24.03
CA ASP A 93 -5.38 -7.70 25.21
C ASP A 93 -6.19 -6.43 24.83
N GLN A 94 -7.11 -6.59 23.87
CA GLN A 94 -7.96 -5.52 23.35
C GLN A 94 -9.44 -5.89 23.50
N ASP A 95 -10.30 -4.89 23.63
CA ASP A 95 -11.75 -5.08 23.54
C ASP A 95 -12.16 -5.40 22.10
N TYR A 96 -12.92 -6.49 21.90
CA TYR A 96 -13.31 -6.95 20.58
C TYR A 96 -14.25 -5.98 19.85
N ASP A 97 -15.18 -5.35 20.58
CA ASP A 97 -16.13 -4.42 19.98
C ASP A 97 -15.40 -3.12 19.57
N GLU A 98 -14.42 -2.67 20.36
CA GLU A 98 -13.55 -1.56 20.00
C GLU A 98 -12.68 -1.90 18.76
N PHE A 99 -12.10 -3.09 18.73
CA PHE A 99 -11.36 -3.59 17.57
C PHE A 99 -12.23 -3.56 16.29
N VAL A 100 -13.44 -4.12 16.34
CA VAL A 100 -14.37 -4.14 15.20
C VAL A 100 -14.75 -2.72 14.77
N SER A 101 -14.98 -1.82 15.74
CA SER A 101 -15.29 -0.41 15.45
C SER A 101 -14.14 0.26 14.71
N ASN A 102 -12.91 0.09 15.18
CA ASN A 102 -11.72 0.68 14.57
C ASN A 102 -11.49 0.15 13.14
N VAL A 103 -11.64 -1.16 12.93
CA VAL A 103 -11.54 -1.76 11.60
C VAL A 103 -12.66 -1.24 10.68
N THR A 104 -13.88 -1.06 11.21
CA THR A 104 -15.01 -0.51 10.42
C THR A 104 -14.72 0.92 9.97
N ASP A 105 -14.17 1.75 10.84
CA ASP A 105 -13.80 3.13 10.52
C ASP A 105 -12.68 3.18 9.45
N GLU A 106 -11.67 2.33 9.59
CA GLU A 106 -10.58 2.20 8.60
C GLU A 106 -11.11 1.74 7.24
N VAL A 107 -11.88 0.66 7.20
CA VAL A 107 -12.50 0.14 5.96
C VAL A 107 -13.42 1.18 5.31
N THR A 108 -14.18 1.91 6.12
CA THR A 108 -15.03 3.00 5.62
C THR A 108 -14.22 4.11 4.97
N SER A 109 -13.11 4.50 5.58
CA SER A 109 -12.18 5.50 5.05
C SER A 109 -11.55 5.05 3.74
N ASP A 110 -11.09 3.80 3.69
CA ASP A 110 -10.48 3.19 2.51
C ASP A 110 -11.46 3.11 1.33
N LEU A 111 -12.70 2.68 1.58
CA LEU A 111 -13.75 2.64 0.56
C LEU A 111 -14.08 4.03 0.02
N LYS A 112 -14.16 5.05 0.87
CA LYS A 112 -14.35 6.43 0.42
C LYS A 112 -13.19 6.92 -0.44
N THR A 113 -11.97 6.64 -0.04
CA THR A 113 -10.76 6.96 -0.79
C THR A 113 -10.75 6.26 -2.16
N GLN A 114 -11.10 4.97 -2.18
CA GLN A 114 -11.24 4.22 -3.43
C GLN A 114 -12.27 4.85 -4.36
N MET A 115 -13.45 5.21 -3.86
CA MET A 115 -14.50 5.87 -4.65
C MET A 115 -14.05 7.22 -5.23
N ILE A 116 -13.29 8.01 -4.47
CA ILE A 116 -12.71 9.27 -4.96
C ILE A 116 -11.75 8.98 -6.12
N LEU A 117 -10.87 8.01 -5.98
CA LEU A 117 -9.89 7.66 -7.02
C LEU A 117 -10.55 7.02 -8.24
N GLU A 118 -11.58 6.21 -8.06
CA GLU A 118 -12.39 5.67 -9.17
C GLU A 118 -13.08 6.79 -9.95
N ALA A 119 -13.65 7.79 -9.26
CA ALA A 119 -14.26 8.95 -9.92
C ALA A 119 -13.22 9.81 -10.66
N ILE A 120 -12.01 9.93 -10.15
CA ILE A 120 -10.90 10.60 -10.84
C ILE A 120 -10.49 9.78 -12.09
N ALA A 121 -10.38 8.46 -11.96
CA ALA A 121 -10.05 7.59 -13.09
C ALA A 121 -11.07 7.73 -14.22
N GLU A 122 -12.36 7.72 -13.90
CA GLU A 122 -13.43 7.91 -14.87
C GLU A 122 -13.33 9.30 -15.55
N LYS A 123 -13.17 10.36 -14.75
CA LYS A 123 -13.07 11.73 -15.25
C LYS A 123 -11.86 11.96 -16.16
N GLU A 124 -10.72 11.37 -15.82
CA GLU A 124 -9.46 11.49 -16.56
C GLU A 124 -9.36 10.48 -17.73
N GLY A 125 -10.37 9.60 -17.90
CA GLY A 125 -10.39 8.58 -18.95
C GLY A 125 -9.29 7.53 -18.78
N ILE A 126 -8.97 7.17 -17.53
CA ILE A 126 -7.99 6.13 -17.21
C ILE A 126 -8.66 4.78 -17.36
N GLU A 127 -8.24 4.03 -18.37
CA GLU A 127 -8.74 2.69 -18.65
C GLU A 127 -7.80 1.64 -18.03
N PHE A 128 -8.36 0.47 -17.74
CA PHE A 128 -7.57 -0.68 -17.29
C PHE A 128 -6.62 -1.15 -18.40
N ASP A 129 -5.34 -1.29 -18.07
CA ASP A 129 -4.30 -1.81 -18.96
C ASP A 129 -3.80 -3.17 -18.43
N GLN A 130 -3.95 -4.21 -19.24
CA GLN A 130 -3.60 -5.57 -18.85
C GLN A 130 -2.09 -5.74 -18.67
N ASP A 131 -1.27 -5.20 -19.55
CA ASP A 131 0.19 -5.38 -19.51
C ASP A 131 0.79 -4.66 -18.28
N GLY A 132 0.25 -3.46 -17.99
CA GLY A 132 0.61 -2.73 -16.79
C GLY A 132 0.14 -3.43 -15.51
N PHE A 133 -1.06 -4.01 -15.51
CA PHE A 133 -1.55 -4.81 -14.38
C PHE A 133 -0.70 -6.07 -14.16
N ASP A 134 -0.31 -6.78 -15.20
CA ASP A 134 0.56 -7.96 -15.08
C ASP A 134 1.94 -7.58 -14.50
N SER A 135 2.48 -6.44 -14.90
CA SER A 135 3.70 -5.86 -14.32
C SER A 135 3.52 -5.50 -12.83
N TYR A 136 2.38 -4.90 -12.47
CA TYR A 136 2.03 -4.56 -11.10
C TYR A 136 1.95 -5.81 -10.22
N VAL A 137 1.26 -6.86 -10.69
CA VAL A 137 1.17 -8.17 -10.01
C VAL A 137 2.56 -8.80 -9.85
N GLY A 138 3.39 -8.80 -10.89
CA GLY A 138 4.76 -9.30 -10.83
C GLY A 138 5.61 -8.59 -9.76
N ASN A 139 5.45 -7.26 -9.63
CA ASN A 139 6.12 -6.50 -8.59
C ASN A 139 5.63 -6.85 -7.17
N LEU A 140 4.32 -7.03 -6.99
CA LEU A 140 3.76 -7.49 -5.71
C LEU A 140 4.30 -8.88 -5.34
N MET A 141 4.29 -9.83 -6.28
CA MET A 141 4.83 -11.16 -6.06
C MET A 141 6.31 -11.12 -5.62
N SER A 142 7.11 -10.30 -6.29
CA SER A 142 8.54 -10.17 -5.97
C SER A 142 8.78 -9.51 -4.61
N ASN A 143 8.06 -8.44 -4.30
CA ASN A 143 8.24 -7.66 -3.06
C ASN A 143 7.79 -8.44 -1.82
N TYR A 144 6.73 -9.24 -1.95
CA TYR A 144 6.17 -10.00 -0.84
C TYR A 144 6.49 -11.51 -0.89
N SER A 145 7.36 -11.92 -1.83
CA SER A 145 7.82 -13.31 -1.98
C SER A 145 6.70 -14.34 -2.18
N TYR A 146 5.64 -13.95 -2.90
CA TYR A 146 4.61 -14.91 -3.29
C TYR A 146 5.12 -15.87 -4.35
N SER A 147 4.81 -17.17 -4.18
CA SER A 147 5.24 -18.23 -5.09
C SER A 147 4.41 -18.32 -6.37
N ASP A 148 3.15 -17.89 -6.31
CA ASP A 148 2.20 -17.92 -7.42
C ASP A 148 1.10 -16.85 -7.25
N GLU A 149 0.48 -16.47 -8.38
CA GLU A 149 -0.57 -15.44 -8.41
C GLU A 149 -1.83 -15.84 -7.63
N SER A 150 -2.18 -17.12 -7.61
CA SER A 150 -3.39 -17.56 -6.89
C SER A 150 -3.27 -17.31 -5.40
N THR A 151 -2.07 -17.54 -4.85
CA THR A 151 -1.78 -17.27 -3.44
C THR A 151 -1.79 -15.77 -3.17
N LEU A 152 -1.19 -14.95 -4.06
CA LEU A 152 -1.28 -13.50 -3.98
C LEU A 152 -2.74 -13.03 -3.99
N TYR A 153 -3.54 -13.45 -4.97
CA TYR A 153 -4.93 -12.99 -5.07
C TYR A 153 -5.77 -13.39 -3.85
N LYS A 154 -5.58 -14.59 -3.30
CA LYS A 154 -6.28 -15.01 -2.08
C LYS A 154 -5.95 -14.18 -0.85
N SER A 155 -4.80 -13.52 -0.82
CA SER A 155 -4.46 -12.61 0.29
C SER A 155 -5.18 -11.24 0.21
N TYR A 156 -5.88 -10.98 -0.89
CA TYR A 156 -6.65 -9.74 -1.11
C TYR A 156 -8.15 -9.93 -1.22
N GLY A 157 -8.67 -11.16 -1.09
CA GLY A 157 -10.11 -11.45 -1.15
C GLY A 157 -10.44 -12.85 -0.61
N LEU A 158 -11.72 -13.16 -0.52
CA LEU A 158 -12.20 -14.48 -0.06
C LEU A 158 -11.86 -15.63 -1.03
N SER A 159 -11.52 -15.28 -2.27
CA SER A 159 -11.08 -16.22 -3.32
C SER A 159 -10.02 -15.57 -4.21
N ALA A 160 -9.35 -16.37 -5.03
CA ALA A 160 -8.42 -15.82 -6.02
C ALA A 160 -9.12 -14.88 -7.03
N ASP A 161 -10.35 -15.19 -7.41
CA ASP A 161 -11.12 -14.36 -8.36
C ASP A 161 -11.51 -13.01 -7.73
N SER A 162 -12.05 -13.00 -6.50
CA SER A 162 -12.41 -11.75 -5.81
C SER A 162 -11.18 -10.89 -5.52
N GLY A 163 -10.08 -11.50 -5.09
CA GLY A 163 -8.83 -10.77 -4.86
C GLY A 163 -8.22 -10.21 -6.14
N LYS A 164 -8.30 -10.93 -7.26
CA LYS A 164 -7.88 -10.41 -8.57
C LYS A 164 -8.69 -9.19 -8.99
N GLU A 165 -10.01 -9.26 -8.88
CA GLU A 165 -10.89 -8.13 -9.21
C GLU A 165 -10.65 -6.92 -8.27
N TYR A 166 -10.41 -7.16 -6.99
CA TYR A 166 -10.00 -6.11 -6.06
C TYR A 166 -8.67 -5.46 -6.47
N LEU A 167 -7.64 -6.25 -6.79
CA LEU A 167 -6.35 -5.71 -7.22
C LEU A 167 -6.41 -4.95 -8.54
N LYS A 168 -7.30 -5.31 -9.48
CA LYS A 168 -7.54 -4.51 -10.69
C LYS A 168 -8.06 -3.12 -10.34
N LYS A 169 -9.00 -3.00 -9.41
CA LYS A 169 -9.48 -1.70 -8.92
C LYS A 169 -8.38 -0.90 -8.25
N VAL A 170 -7.61 -1.53 -7.36
CA VAL A 170 -6.45 -0.89 -6.70
C VAL A 170 -5.43 -0.40 -7.74
N TYR A 171 -5.17 -1.17 -8.79
CA TYR A 171 -4.27 -0.77 -9.86
C TYR A 171 -4.78 0.49 -10.60
N VAL A 172 -6.05 0.54 -10.99
CA VAL A 172 -6.64 1.72 -11.63
C VAL A 172 -6.64 2.93 -10.68
N CYS A 173 -6.96 2.74 -9.40
CA CYS A 173 -6.86 3.79 -8.38
C CYS A 173 -5.43 4.31 -8.23
N ASN A 174 -4.43 3.44 -8.29
CA ASN A 174 -3.03 3.84 -8.26
C ASN A 174 -2.62 4.68 -9.47
N MET A 175 -3.13 4.36 -10.66
CA MET A 175 -2.91 5.18 -11.85
C MET A 175 -3.59 6.55 -11.71
N ALA A 176 -4.82 6.60 -11.20
CA ALA A 176 -5.53 7.84 -10.94
C ALA A 176 -4.77 8.73 -9.93
N LEU A 177 -4.33 8.16 -8.82
CA LEU A 177 -3.52 8.88 -7.84
C LEU A 177 -2.19 9.38 -8.43
N GLN A 178 -1.51 8.56 -9.24
CA GLN A 178 -0.27 8.98 -9.90
C GLN A 178 -0.52 10.17 -10.84
N LYS A 179 -1.63 10.16 -11.58
CA LYS A 179 -2.02 11.27 -12.45
C LYS A 179 -2.21 12.58 -11.65
N VAL A 180 -2.84 12.51 -10.48
CA VAL A 180 -3.00 13.69 -9.59
C VAL A 180 -1.65 14.13 -9.05
N VAL A 181 -0.81 13.22 -8.59
CA VAL A 181 0.55 13.51 -8.10
C VAL A 181 1.39 14.20 -9.18
N ASP A 182 1.35 13.72 -10.42
CA ASP A 182 2.12 14.29 -11.54
C ASP A 182 1.63 15.70 -11.94
N SER A 183 0.37 16.01 -11.65
CA SER A 183 -0.22 17.34 -11.89
C SER A 183 -0.10 18.29 -10.71
N ALA A 184 0.28 17.78 -9.54
CA ALA A 184 0.38 18.58 -8.31
C ALA A 184 1.57 19.56 -8.38
N THR A 185 1.33 20.81 -7.95
CA THR A 185 2.40 21.78 -7.73
C THR A 185 2.89 21.64 -6.29
N VAL A 186 4.16 21.31 -6.12
CA VAL A 186 4.81 21.22 -4.81
C VAL A 186 5.50 22.57 -4.54
N GLU A 187 5.01 23.31 -3.56
CA GLU A 187 5.73 24.46 -3.03
C GLU A 187 6.74 23.94 -1.99
N ASP A 188 8.04 24.06 -2.29
CA ASP A 188 9.05 23.82 -1.28
C ASP A 188 8.91 24.94 -0.22
N GLU A 189 8.53 24.58 1.02
CA GLU A 189 8.72 25.52 2.12
C GLU A 189 10.21 25.87 2.15
N ALA A 190 10.51 27.10 1.78
CA ALA A 190 11.88 27.61 1.85
C ALA A 190 12.38 27.38 3.27
N GLY A 191 13.38 26.54 3.40
CA GLY A 191 13.95 26.19 4.70
C GLY A 191 14.25 27.48 5.46
N THR A 192 13.60 27.63 6.60
CA THR A 192 14.08 28.53 7.64
C THR A 192 15.43 27.97 8.09
N GLU A 193 16.51 28.64 7.65
CA GLU A 193 17.87 28.46 8.17
C GLU A 193 17.92 28.63 9.69
#